data_a590e78eb675adb0890c63cc5d676de9
#
_entry.id   a590e78eb675adb0890c63cc5d676de9
#
_cell.length_a   1.000
_cell.length_b   1.000
_cell.length_c   1.000
_cell.angle_alpha   90.00
_cell.angle_beta   90.00
_cell.angle_gamma   90.00
#
_symmetry.space_group_name_H-M   'P 1'
#
loop_
_entity.id
_entity.type
_entity.pdbx_description
1 polymer ?
#
loop_
_entity_poly.entity_id
_entity_poly.type
_entity_poly.pdbx_seq_one_letter_code
_entity_poly.pdbx_strand_id
1 'polypeptide(L)'
;QRPTYFKMETRLPRDGEDLNDFAAYLLAEKQGFAGRFVTVCCQYGEVTDSTGASRLRNAGGLQAGRVMSIPVQRATGRVKDGPVSQLSLPEGWEAVQSTLEDAGYLTAKKYAGLDGVYWGDSRTMADATSDYRYEEVLRTVFKAVRLMRVAALKSMYDEAGDPLRPDSATGLAYLQASLENALDTMVKANPRELAAYVVDIASGQDIANNGVAVDITLIGIGIIRQIKLYPRYVYAGSTFDPRMAA
;
A
#
# COMPACT_ATOMS: atom_id res chain seq x y z
N GLN A 1 -15.75 -8.67 -12.17
CA GLN A 1 -15.13 -7.34 -12.30
C GLN A 1 -13.63 -7.43 -12.02
N ARG A 2 -12.82 -6.60 -12.67
CA ARG A 2 -11.39 -6.49 -12.39
C ARG A 2 -11.21 -5.53 -11.22
N PRO A 3 -10.45 -5.88 -10.16
CA PRO A 3 -10.16 -4.96 -9.09
C PRO A 3 -9.35 -3.77 -9.63
N THR A 4 -9.83 -2.57 -9.36
CA THR A 4 -9.26 -1.32 -9.88
C THR A 4 -9.23 -0.29 -8.75
N TYR A 5 -8.15 0.48 -8.66
CA TYR A 5 -8.08 1.66 -7.82
C TYR A 5 -7.60 2.86 -8.63
N PHE A 6 -7.89 4.04 -8.14
CA PHE A 6 -7.64 5.29 -8.83
C PHE A 6 -6.51 6.06 -8.14
N LYS A 7 -5.62 6.60 -8.95
CA LYS A 7 -4.64 7.60 -8.54
C LYS A 7 -5.07 8.95 -9.11
N MET A 8 -5.26 9.88 -8.22
CA MET A 8 -5.70 11.24 -8.56
C MET A 8 -4.63 12.24 -8.15
N GLU A 9 -4.64 13.37 -8.80
CA GLU A 9 -3.85 14.55 -8.44
C GLU A 9 -4.79 15.68 -8.04
N THR A 10 -4.33 16.53 -7.14
CA THR A 10 -5.03 17.79 -6.85
C THR A 10 -4.74 18.80 -7.95
N ARG A 11 -5.45 19.92 -7.95
CA ARG A 11 -5.04 21.08 -8.75
C ARG A 11 -3.69 21.61 -8.29
N LEU A 12 -3.03 22.36 -9.11
CA LEU A 12 -1.91 23.22 -8.68
C LEU A 12 -2.45 24.42 -7.86
N PRO A 13 -1.62 25.04 -7.00
CA PRO A 13 -1.96 26.33 -6.42
C PRO A 13 -2.32 27.34 -7.51
N ARG A 14 -3.24 28.23 -7.21
CA ARG A 14 -3.60 29.36 -8.11
C ARG A 14 -2.56 30.46 -8.04
N ASP A 15 -2.53 31.31 -9.05
CA ASP A 15 -1.67 32.48 -9.02
C ASP A 15 -1.93 33.35 -7.79
N GLY A 16 -0.89 33.59 -7.00
CA GLY A 16 -0.96 34.36 -5.75
C GLY A 16 -1.53 33.61 -4.53
N GLU A 17 -1.88 32.33 -4.67
CA GLU A 17 -2.32 31.50 -3.53
C GLU A 17 -1.09 31.05 -2.72
N ASP A 18 -1.09 31.32 -1.43
CA ASP A 18 -0.03 30.84 -0.57
C ASP A 18 -0.22 29.36 -0.17
N LEU A 19 0.79 28.76 0.46
CA LEU A 19 0.76 27.34 0.83
C LEU A 19 -0.29 27.02 1.90
N ASN A 20 -0.59 27.96 2.80
CA ASN A 20 -1.58 27.72 3.85
C ASN A 20 -2.99 27.76 3.27
N ASP A 21 -3.26 28.70 2.36
CA ASP A 21 -4.54 28.79 1.65
C ASP A 21 -4.76 27.55 0.79
N PHE A 22 -3.73 27.10 0.06
CA PHE A 22 -3.78 25.86 -0.71
C PHE A 22 -4.06 24.64 0.19
N ALA A 23 -3.36 24.51 1.32
CA ALA A 23 -3.57 23.42 2.28
C ALA A 23 -4.99 23.49 2.89
N ALA A 24 -5.46 24.66 3.28
CA ALA A 24 -6.81 24.87 3.83
C ALA A 24 -7.89 24.45 2.82
N TYR A 25 -7.71 24.82 1.54
CA TYR A 25 -8.60 24.38 0.46
C TYR A 25 -8.64 22.85 0.38
N LEU A 26 -7.49 22.17 0.34
CA LEU A 26 -7.44 20.71 0.25
C LEU A 26 -8.07 20.02 1.47
N LEU A 27 -7.87 20.56 2.67
CA LEU A 27 -8.49 20.02 3.89
C LEU A 27 -10.01 20.17 3.87
N ALA A 28 -10.53 21.27 3.33
CA ALA A 28 -11.97 21.46 3.15
C ALA A 28 -12.55 20.46 2.13
N GLU A 29 -11.89 20.24 0.99
CA GLU A 29 -12.30 19.25 0.00
C GLU A 29 -12.29 17.83 0.58
N LYS A 30 -11.33 17.50 1.46
CA LYS A 30 -11.24 16.19 2.10
C LYS A 30 -12.47 15.88 2.98
N GLN A 31 -13.08 16.88 3.62
CA GLN A 31 -14.25 16.68 4.50
C GLN A 31 -15.45 16.08 3.76
N GLY A 32 -15.58 16.36 2.47
CA GLY A 32 -16.66 15.82 1.62
C GLY A 32 -16.28 14.55 0.85
N PHE A 33 -15.06 14.04 1.02
CA PHE A 33 -14.53 12.97 0.17
C PHE A 33 -13.97 11.81 0.97
N ALA A 34 -14.55 10.61 0.76
CA ALA A 34 -14.04 9.35 1.27
C ALA A 34 -14.01 8.28 0.16
N GLY A 35 -12.93 7.52 0.07
CA GLY A 35 -12.81 6.49 -0.96
C GLY A 35 -11.68 5.49 -0.70
N ARG A 36 -12.04 4.25 -0.36
CA ARG A 36 -11.07 3.19 -0.05
C ARG A 36 -10.23 2.72 -1.24
N PHE A 37 -10.63 3.07 -2.46
CA PHE A 37 -9.90 2.68 -3.69
C PHE A 37 -9.34 3.89 -4.42
N VAL A 38 -9.13 5.00 -3.71
CA VAL A 38 -8.60 6.24 -4.28
C VAL A 38 -7.40 6.68 -3.47
N THR A 39 -6.30 6.99 -4.13
CA THR A 39 -5.15 7.72 -3.56
C THR A 39 -5.06 9.07 -4.25
N VAL A 40 -4.82 10.13 -3.49
CA VAL A 40 -4.72 11.49 -4.01
C VAL A 40 -3.34 12.06 -3.71
N CYS A 41 -2.60 12.39 -4.75
CA CYS A 41 -1.32 13.07 -4.66
C CYS A 41 -1.55 14.58 -4.69
N CYS A 42 -1.21 15.27 -3.61
CA CYS A 42 -1.24 16.73 -3.57
C CYS A 42 0.15 17.34 -3.76
N GLN A 43 1.18 16.51 -3.86
CA GLN A 43 2.53 17.00 -4.09
C GLN A 43 2.66 17.64 -5.45
N TYR A 44 3.16 18.84 -5.47
CA TYR A 44 3.62 19.57 -6.65
C TYR A 44 5.02 20.11 -6.40
N GLY A 45 5.67 20.59 -7.43
CA GLY A 45 6.99 21.19 -7.35
C GLY A 45 7.62 21.34 -8.74
N GLU A 46 8.87 21.76 -8.75
CA GLU A 46 9.66 21.77 -9.97
C GLU A 46 10.01 20.33 -10.35
N VAL A 47 9.44 19.87 -11.46
CA VAL A 47 9.68 18.53 -11.99
C VAL A 47 10.59 18.63 -13.20
N THR A 48 11.76 17.99 -13.11
CA THR A 48 12.72 17.91 -14.22
C THR A 48 12.41 16.69 -15.09
N ASP A 49 12.20 16.91 -16.37
CA ASP A 49 11.95 15.83 -17.34
C ASP A 49 13.25 15.19 -17.86
N SER A 50 13.12 14.19 -18.73
CA SER A 50 14.26 13.48 -19.31
C SER A 50 15.15 14.33 -20.23
N THR A 51 14.68 15.51 -20.65
CA THR A 51 15.47 16.48 -21.46
C THR A 51 16.23 17.47 -20.58
N GLY A 52 16.03 17.45 -19.27
CA GLY A 52 16.59 18.40 -18.32
C GLY A 52 15.76 19.68 -18.16
N ALA A 53 14.59 19.77 -18.81
CA ALA A 53 13.70 20.91 -18.63
C ALA A 53 12.91 20.78 -17.33
N SER A 54 12.93 21.85 -16.51
CA SER A 54 12.21 21.91 -15.24
C SER A 54 10.94 22.75 -15.37
N ARG A 55 9.85 22.26 -14.80
CA ARG A 55 8.55 22.95 -14.85
C ARG A 55 7.77 22.68 -13.57
N LEU A 56 6.99 23.69 -13.13
CA LEU A 56 6.04 23.52 -12.05
C LEU A 56 4.92 22.55 -12.46
N ARG A 57 4.81 21.41 -11.79
CA ARG A 57 3.83 20.34 -12.08
C ARG A 57 3.42 19.59 -10.83
N ASN A 58 2.29 18.91 -10.92
CA ASN A 58 1.96 17.83 -9.99
C ASN A 58 2.93 16.65 -10.13
N ALA A 59 3.21 16.01 -9.01
CA ALA A 59 4.17 14.93 -8.94
C ALA A 59 3.53 13.51 -8.94
N GLY A 60 2.22 13.40 -9.18
CA GLY A 60 1.51 12.12 -9.19
C GLY A 60 2.00 11.16 -10.26
N GLY A 61 2.43 11.68 -11.42
CA GLY A 61 3.08 10.89 -12.46
C GLY A 61 4.39 10.24 -11.98
N LEU A 62 5.23 10.98 -11.23
CA LEU A 62 6.45 10.45 -10.61
C LEU A 62 6.13 9.38 -9.57
N GLN A 63 5.08 9.59 -8.77
CA GLN A 63 4.61 8.62 -7.79
C GLN A 63 4.07 7.35 -8.48
N ALA A 64 3.32 7.49 -9.55
CA ALA A 64 2.87 6.34 -10.34
C ALA A 64 4.05 5.53 -10.89
N GLY A 65 5.08 6.19 -11.40
CA GLY A 65 6.34 5.56 -11.81
C GLY A 65 7.02 4.79 -10.66
N ARG A 66 7.08 5.39 -9.47
CA ARG A 66 7.60 4.71 -8.25
C ARG A 66 6.81 3.45 -7.93
N VAL A 67 5.48 3.51 -7.94
CA VAL A 67 4.61 2.37 -7.66
C VAL A 67 4.81 1.23 -8.65
N MET A 68 5.01 1.55 -9.92
CA MET A 68 5.25 0.55 -10.96
C MET A 68 6.65 -0.09 -10.87
N SER A 69 7.60 0.58 -10.23
CA SER A 69 8.99 0.11 -10.11
C SER A 69 9.25 -0.74 -8.85
N ILE A 70 8.31 -0.81 -7.91
CA ILE A 70 8.47 -1.52 -6.64
C ILE A 70 7.49 -2.70 -6.53
N PRO A 71 7.84 -3.77 -5.76
CA PRO A 71 6.93 -4.87 -5.45
C PRO A 71 5.63 -4.41 -4.79
N VAL A 72 4.55 -5.18 -4.98
CA VAL A 72 3.19 -4.77 -4.60
C VAL A 72 3.01 -4.50 -3.10
N GLN A 73 3.71 -5.23 -2.23
CA GLN A 73 3.63 -5.11 -0.77
C GLN A 73 4.48 -3.97 -0.21
N ARG A 74 5.29 -3.32 -1.05
CA ARG A 74 6.24 -2.31 -0.58
C ARG A 74 5.59 -0.95 -0.50
N ALA A 75 5.76 -0.27 0.63
CA ALA A 75 5.30 1.10 0.79
C ALA A 75 6.08 2.06 -0.13
N THR A 76 5.39 3.02 -0.73
CA THR A 76 5.97 3.99 -1.67
C THR A 76 7.02 4.88 -1.01
N GLY A 77 6.80 5.21 0.29
CA GLY A 77 7.70 6.05 1.09
C GLY A 77 8.93 5.33 1.64
N ARG A 78 9.25 4.11 1.16
CA ARG A 78 10.42 3.38 1.64
C ARG A 78 11.72 4.10 1.26
N VAL A 79 12.45 4.58 2.27
CA VAL A 79 13.69 5.37 2.09
C VAL A 79 14.78 4.60 1.34
N LYS A 80 14.88 3.28 1.58
CA LYS A 80 15.87 2.41 0.90
C LYS A 80 15.67 2.30 -0.62
N ASP A 81 14.52 2.70 -1.15
CA ASP A 81 14.26 2.73 -2.59
C ASP A 81 14.77 4.04 -3.24
N GLY A 82 15.43 4.88 -2.46
CA GLY A 82 16.08 6.11 -2.90
C GLY A 82 15.15 7.32 -3.02
N PRO A 83 15.74 8.51 -3.16
CA PRO A 83 15.01 9.77 -3.31
C PRO A 83 14.31 9.87 -4.67
N VAL A 84 13.48 10.88 -4.80
CA VAL A 84 12.84 11.32 -6.05
C VAL A 84 13.71 12.41 -6.67
N SER A 85 14.63 12.02 -7.54
CA SER A 85 15.66 12.92 -8.08
C SER A 85 15.11 14.01 -8.99
N GLN A 86 13.93 13.80 -9.59
CA GLN A 86 13.31 14.73 -10.53
C GLN A 86 12.41 15.79 -9.87
N LEU A 87 12.28 15.77 -8.53
CA LEU A 87 11.36 16.64 -7.82
C LEU A 87 12.09 17.58 -6.87
N SER A 88 11.85 18.89 -7.02
CA SER A 88 12.20 19.91 -6.05
C SER A 88 10.95 20.44 -5.36
N LEU A 89 10.97 20.47 -4.03
CA LEU A 89 9.82 20.92 -3.25
C LEU A 89 9.68 22.45 -3.32
N PRO A 90 8.44 22.97 -3.23
CA PRO A 90 8.21 24.41 -3.06
C PRO A 90 8.84 24.92 -1.75
N GLU A 91 9.22 26.19 -1.75
CA GLU A 91 9.70 26.85 -0.53
C GLU A 91 8.61 26.82 0.56
N GLY A 92 8.99 26.50 1.79
CA GLY A 92 8.08 26.44 2.93
C GLY A 92 7.15 25.21 2.96
N TRP A 93 7.30 24.25 2.03
CA TRP A 93 6.44 23.05 1.96
C TRP A 93 6.36 22.27 3.27
N GLU A 94 7.43 22.27 4.04
CA GLU A 94 7.54 21.57 5.32
C GLU A 94 6.49 22.04 6.35
N ALA A 95 6.00 23.28 6.24
CA ALA A 95 5.00 23.84 7.17
C ALA A 95 3.62 23.17 7.02
N VAL A 96 3.25 22.75 5.82
CA VAL A 96 1.92 22.20 5.52
C VAL A 96 1.93 20.68 5.26
N GLN A 97 3.11 20.12 5.00
CA GLN A 97 3.28 18.74 4.55
C GLN A 97 2.67 17.71 5.52
N SER A 98 2.97 17.82 6.83
CA SER A 98 2.49 16.86 7.84
C SER A 98 0.97 16.90 7.96
N THR A 99 0.36 18.07 7.92
CA THR A 99 -1.09 18.25 8.02
C THR A 99 -1.80 17.61 6.81
N LEU A 100 -1.26 17.79 5.62
CA LEU A 100 -1.80 17.16 4.41
C LEU A 100 -1.62 15.63 4.41
N GLU A 101 -0.47 15.14 4.89
CA GLU A 101 -0.22 13.69 5.04
C GLU A 101 -1.19 13.08 6.05
N ASP A 102 -1.48 13.75 7.17
CA ASP A 102 -2.43 13.29 8.18
C ASP A 102 -3.88 13.27 7.66
N ALA A 103 -4.23 14.17 6.77
CA ALA A 103 -5.52 14.15 6.06
C ALA A 103 -5.62 13.02 5.02
N GLY A 104 -4.53 12.29 4.74
CA GLY A 104 -4.50 11.16 3.81
C GLY A 104 -3.98 11.48 2.42
N TYR A 105 -3.58 12.72 2.16
CA TYR A 105 -2.93 13.08 0.90
C TYR A 105 -1.52 12.50 0.83
N LEU A 106 -1.12 12.08 -0.37
CA LEU A 106 0.25 11.71 -0.63
C LEU A 106 1.08 12.97 -0.86
N THR A 107 2.13 13.09 -0.06
CA THR A 107 3.11 14.18 -0.08
C THR A 107 4.51 13.65 -0.29
N ALA A 108 5.46 14.53 -0.51
CA ALA A 108 6.89 14.25 -0.43
C ALA A 108 7.55 15.16 0.59
N LYS A 109 8.66 14.71 1.16
CA LYS A 109 9.35 15.40 2.26
C LYS A 109 10.86 15.18 2.21
N LYS A 110 11.58 16.04 2.91
CA LYS A 110 12.99 15.89 3.20
C LYS A 110 13.15 15.29 4.60
N TYR A 111 14.16 14.47 4.80
CA TYR A 111 14.53 13.96 6.13
C TYR A 111 15.84 14.62 6.56
N ALA A 112 15.92 15.06 7.82
CA ALA A 112 17.15 15.56 8.39
C ALA A 112 18.23 14.46 8.34
N GLY A 113 19.40 14.79 7.79
CA GLY A 113 20.51 13.84 7.65
C GLY A 113 20.44 12.91 6.43
N LEU A 114 19.46 13.09 5.54
CA LEU A 114 19.39 12.40 4.26
C LEU A 114 19.25 13.40 3.11
N ASP A 115 20.05 13.21 2.08
CA ASP A 115 19.97 14.04 0.88
C ASP A 115 18.77 13.64 -0.01
N GLY A 116 18.11 14.65 -0.60
CA GLY A 116 17.04 14.48 -1.55
C GLY A 116 15.63 14.52 -0.96
N VAL A 117 14.67 14.30 -1.83
CA VAL A 117 13.23 14.31 -1.55
C VAL A 117 12.71 12.88 -1.55
N TYR A 118 11.90 12.53 -0.58
CA TYR A 118 11.34 11.17 -0.42
C TYR A 118 9.82 11.24 -0.40
N TRP A 119 9.17 10.23 -0.95
CA TRP A 119 7.72 10.09 -0.80
C TRP A 119 7.34 9.87 0.67
N GLY A 120 6.23 10.46 1.07
CA GLY A 120 5.53 10.12 2.30
C GLY A 120 4.83 8.75 2.22
N ASP A 121 4.04 8.45 3.24
CA ASP A 121 3.23 7.23 3.28
C ASP A 121 2.02 7.36 2.35
N SER A 122 1.89 6.45 1.39
CA SER A 122 0.78 6.49 0.43
C SER A 122 -0.48 5.92 1.06
N ARG A 123 -1.35 6.82 1.52
CA ARG A 123 -2.66 6.46 2.07
C ARG A 123 -3.73 6.51 0.99
N THR A 124 -4.77 5.72 1.18
CA THR A 124 -6.02 5.90 0.44
C THR A 124 -6.87 6.97 1.12
N MET A 125 -7.91 7.43 0.44
CA MET A 125 -8.91 8.34 1.03
C MET A 125 -9.93 7.61 1.92
N ALA A 126 -9.65 6.38 2.34
CA ALA A 126 -10.44 5.62 3.30
C ALA A 126 -10.36 6.21 4.71
N ASP A 127 -11.33 5.84 5.54
CA ASP A 127 -11.32 6.16 6.96
C ASP A 127 -10.09 5.55 7.67
N ALA A 128 -9.70 6.16 8.77
CA ALA A 128 -8.52 5.77 9.54
C ALA A 128 -8.59 4.33 10.08
N THR A 129 -9.79 3.78 10.26
CA THR A 129 -10.06 2.44 10.75
C THR A 129 -10.18 1.39 9.64
N SER A 130 -10.10 1.80 8.37
CA SER A 130 -10.22 0.89 7.24
C SER A 130 -8.98 0.01 7.07
N ASP A 131 -9.19 -1.29 6.83
CA ASP A 131 -8.12 -2.23 6.44
C ASP A 131 -7.43 -1.82 5.13
N TYR A 132 -8.12 -1.06 4.30
CA TYR A 132 -7.63 -0.56 3.01
C TYR A 132 -7.05 0.86 3.09
N ARG A 133 -6.59 1.28 4.26
CA ARG A 133 -6.03 2.62 4.47
C ARG A 133 -4.75 2.89 3.67
N TYR A 134 -4.00 1.86 3.29
CA TYR A 134 -2.70 2.01 2.64
C TYR A 134 -2.67 1.42 1.25
N GLU A 135 -1.99 2.09 0.34
CA GLU A 135 -1.93 1.72 -1.08
C GLU A 135 -1.31 0.35 -1.32
N GLU A 136 -0.26 -0.03 -0.59
CA GLU A 136 0.37 -1.34 -0.74
C GLU A 136 -0.54 -2.48 -0.30
N VAL A 137 -1.47 -2.26 0.62
CA VAL A 137 -2.50 -3.24 0.98
C VAL A 137 -3.42 -3.49 -0.21
N LEU A 138 -3.91 -2.40 -0.85
CA LEU A 138 -4.74 -2.53 -2.07
C LEU A 138 -4.02 -3.29 -3.17
N ARG A 139 -2.77 -2.93 -3.45
CA ARG A 139 -1.98 -3.57 -4.52
C ARG A 139 -1.78 -5.06 -4.25
N THR A 140 -1.48 -5.42 -3.00
CA THR A 140 -1.29 -6.80 -2.57
C THR A 140 -2.58 -7.60 -2.70
N VAL A 141 -3.70 -7.07 -2.16
CA VAL A 141 -5.01 -7.72 -2.24
C VAL A 141 -5.46 -7.85 -3.69
N PHE A 142 -5.30 -6.81 -4.51
CA PHE A 142 -5.72 -6.86 -5.91
C PHE A 142 -4.88 -7.83 -6.75
N LYS A 143 -3.59 -8.00 -6.43
CA LYS A 143 -2.78 -9.05 -7.05
C LYS A 143 -3.29 -10.43 -6.65
N ALA A 144 -3.53 -10.66 -5.36
CA ALA A 144 -4.08 -11.91 -4.85
C ALA A 144 -5.42 -12.25 -5.53
N VAL A 145 -6.37 -11.30 -5.56
CA VAL A 145 -7.67 -11.48 -6.20
C VAL A 145 -7.54 -11.84 -7.69
N ARG A 146 -6.61 -11.23 -8.41
CA ARG A 146 -6.39 -11.57 -9.83
C ARG A 146 -5.87 -12.99 -10.01
N LEU A 147 -4.92 -13.40 -9.17
CA LEU A 147 -4.34 -14.76 -9.22
C LEU A 147 -5.40 -15.81 -8.87
N MET A 148 -6.11 -15.61 -7.76
CA MET A 148 -7.17 -16.50 -7.31
C MET A 148 -8.32 -16.60 -8.33
N ARG A 149 -8.71 -15.46 -8.93
CA ARG A 149 -9.74 -15.48 -9.99
C ARG A 149 -9.35 -16.37 -11.16
N VAL A 150 -8.09 -16.28 -11.62
CA VAL A 150 -7.62 -17.14 -12.73
C VAL A 150 -7.61 -18.61 -12.32
N ALA A 151 -7.21 -18.91 -11.09
CA ALA A 151 -7.26 -20.27 -10.55
C ALA A 151 -8.70 -20.80 -10.46
N ALA A 152 -9.60 -20.01 -9.86
CA ALA A 152 -11.02 -20.40 -9.71
C ALA A 152 -11.74 -20.61 -11.05
N LEU A 153 -11.41 -19.82 -12.09
CA LEU A 153 -12.01 -19.99 -13.40
C LEU A 153 -11.75 -21.37 -14.03
N LYS A 154 -10.68 -22.05 -13.61
CA LYS A 154 -10.38 -23.41 -14.09
C LYS A 154 -11.33 -24.46 -13.52
N SER A 155 -11.98 -24.15 -12.39
CA SER A 155 -12.98 -25.02 -11.76
C SER A 155 -14.41 -24.58 -12.07
N MET A 156 -14.62 -23.63 -12.99
CA MET A 156 -15.97 -23.25 -13.43
C MET A 156 -16.60 -24.34 -14.27
N TYR A 157 -17.82 -24.75 -13.88
CA TYR A 157 -18.59 -25.83 -14.49
C TYR A 157 -17.97 -27.24 -14.33
N ASP A 158 -16.97 -27.34 -13.42
CA ASP A 158 -16.42 -28.64 -13.04
C ASP A 158 -17.31 -29.33 -12.00
N GLU A 159 -17.18 -30.63 -11.87
CA GLU A 159 -17.92 -31.41 -10.89
C GLU A 159 -17.48 -31.08 -9.48
N ALA A 160 -18.42 -30.77 -8.60
CA ALA A 160 -18.10 -30.43 -7.19
C ALA A 160 -17.58 -31.61 -6.37
N GLY A 161 -17.76 -32.84 -6.89
CA GLY A 161 -17.46 -34.08 -6.18
C GLY A 161 -18.55 -34.47 -5.17
N ASP A 162 -18.36 -35.60 -4.51
CA ASP A 162 -19.22 -36.04 -3.40
C ASP A 162 -18.69 -35.48 -2.07
N PRO A 163 -19.42 -34.59 -1.37
CA PRO A 163 -18.97 -34.03 -0.08
C PRO A 163 -18.70 -35.11 0.99
N LEU A 164 -19.32 -36.27 0.84
CA LEU A 164 -19.14 -37.42 1.74
C LEU A 164 -17.95 -38.33 1.35
N ARG A 165 -17.43 -38.13 0.15
CA ARG A 165 -16.28 -38.87 -0.40
C ARG A 165 -15.33 -37.91 -1.12
N PRO A 166 -14.64 -37.03 -0.41
CA PRO A 166 -13.78 -36.03 -1.02
C PRO A 166 -12.64 -36.69 -1.81
N ASP A 167 -12.56 -36.35 -3.08
CA ASP A 167 -11.45 -36.71 -3.96
C ASP A 167 -10.53 -35.48 -4.12
N SER A 168 -9.26 -35.62 -3.84
CA SER A 168 -8.28 -34.54 -3.93
C SER A 168 -7.99 -34.10 -5.37
N ALA A 169 -8.35 -34.91 -6.35
CA ALA A 169 -8.11 -34.62 -7.78
C ALA A 169 -9.24 -33.80 -8.44
N THR A 170 -10.43 -33.81 -7.84
CA THR A 170 -11.63 -33.17 -8.40
C THR A 170 -12.41 -32.42 -7.30
N GLY A 171 -13.33 -31.58 -7.74
CA GLY A 171 -14.27 -30.93 -6.84
C GLY A 171 -13.69 -29.84 -5.96
N LEU A 172 -14.23 -29.74 -4.75
CA LEU A 172 -13.88 -28.66 -3.80
C LEU A 172 -12.42 -28.70 -3.34
N ALA A 173 -11.86 -29.91 -3.14
CA ALA A 173 -10.47 -30.06 -2.73
C ALA A 173 -9.50 -29.56 -3.82
N TYR A 174 -9.82 -29.83 -5.11
CA TYR A 174 -9.05 -29.30 -6.22
C TYR A 174 -9.15 -27.78 -6.32
N LEU A 175 -10.35 -27.21 -6.15
CA LEU A 175 -10.54 -25.75 -6.10
C LEU A 175 -9.70 -25.12 -4.99
N GLN A 176 -9.77 -25.66 -3.78
CA GLN A 176 -8.99 -25.17 -2.63
C GLN A 176 -7.48 -25.22 -2.94
N ALA A 177 -6.97 -26.38 -3.37
CA ALA A 177 -5.56 -26.53 -3.71
C ALA A 177 -5.12 -25.59 -4.85
N SER A 178 -5.98 -25.33 -5.83
CA SER A 178 -5.69 -24.40 -6.91
C SER A 178 -5.57 -22.96 -6.45
N LEU A 179 -6.44 -22.54 -5.50
CA LEU A 179 -6.38 -21.20 -4.87
C LEU A 179 -5.14 -21.06 -4.00
N GLU A 180 -4.84 -22.08 -3.19
CA GLU A 180 -3.64 -22.13 -2.35
C GLU A 180 -2.35 -22.04 -3.19
N ASN A 181 -2.25 -22.80 -4.26
CA ASN A 181 -1.13 -22.74 -5.19
C ASN A 181 -0.98 -21.37 -5.85
N ALA A 182 -2.07 -20.70 -6.16
CA ALA A 182 -2.04 -19.34 -6.71
C ALA A 182 -1.48 -18.33 -5.69
N LEU A 183 -1.88 -18.42 -4.43
CA LEU A 183 -1.40 -17.56 -3.34
C LEU A 183 0.04 -17.90 -2.92
N ASP A 184 0.44 -19.15 -3.00
CA ASP A 184 1.80 -19.61 -2.75
C ASP A 184 2.82 -18.88 -3.62
N THR A 185 2.45 -18.48 -4.83
CA THR A 185 3.33 -17.69 -5.70
C THR A 185 3.70 -16.36 -5.07
N MET A 186 2.83 -15.76 -4.25
CA MET A 186 3.08 -14.51 -3.54
C MET A 186 3.88 -14.74 -2.24
N VAL A 187 3.63 -15.83 -1.53
CA VAL A 187 4.38 -16.19 -0.31
C VAL A 187 5.81 -16.61 -0.64
N LYS A 188 6.01 -17.32 -1.74
CA LYS A 188 7.32 -17.80 -2.22
C LYS A 188 8.06 -16.76 -3.08
N ALA A 189 7.46 -15.62 -3.38
CA ALA A 189 8.11 -14.54 -4.14
C ALA A 189 9.37 -14.00 -3.44
N ASN A 190 10.31 -13.49 -4.23
CA ASN A 190 11.48 -12.79 -3.70
C ASN A 190 11.56 -11.37 -4.31
N PRO A 191 11.31 -10.31 -3.52
CA PRO A 191 10.94 -10.34 -2.11
C PRO A 191 9.52 -10.91 -1.88
N ARG A 192 9.30 -11.53 -0.70
CA ARG A 192 8.02 -12.09 -0.31
C ARG A 192 6.93 -11.01 -0.33
N GLU A 193 5.76 -11.33 -0.88
CA GLU A 193 4.65 -10.39 -1.04
C GLU A 193 3.53 -10.58 0.00
N LEU A 194 3.37 -11.81 0.50
CA LEU A 194 2.50 -12.15 1.62
C LEU A 194 3.30 -12.91 2.68
N ALA A 195 2.94 -12.76 3.95
CA ALA A 195 3.51 -13.55 5.02
C ALA A 195 2.91 -14.98 5.03
N ALA A 196 1.59 -15.06 4.89
CA ALA A 196 0.82 -16.31 4.82
C ALA A 196 -0.57 -16.03 4.26
N TYR A 197 -1.36 -17.08 4.12
CA TYR A 197 -2.79 -17.02 3.79
C TYR A 197 -3.53 -18.19 4.45
N VAL A 198 -4.85 -18.08 4.52
CA VAL A 198 -5.76 -19.18 4.85
C VAL A 198 -6.85 -19.21 3.78
N VAL A 199 -7.11 -20.39 3.22
CA VAL A 199 -8.22 -20.65 2.29
C VAL A 199 -9.13 -21.68 2.95
N ASP A 200 -10.38 -21.32 3.20
CA ASP A 200 -11.35 -22.18 3.83
C ASP A 200 -12.62 -22.33 2.98
N ILE A 201 -13.05 -23.55 2.79
CA ILE A 201 -14.31 -23.89 2.15
C ILE A 201 -15.16 -24.60 3.17
N ALA A 202 -16.14 -23.89 3.74
CA ALA A 202 -17.01 -24.42 4.76
C ALA A 202 -17.76 -25.67 4.25
N SER A 203 -17.87 -26.70 5.08
CA SER A 203 -18.66 -27.89 4.80
C SER A 203 -20.17 -27.59 4.83
N GLY A 204 -20.97 -28.39 4.12
CA GLY A 204 -22.44 -28.30 4.16
C GLY A 204 -23.04 -27.16 3.33
N GLN A 205 -22.29 -26.57 2.41
CA GLN A 205 -22.84 -25.56 1.46
C GLN A 205 -23.81 -26.21 0.47
N ASP A 206 -24.89 -25.52 0.15
CA ASP A 206 -25.80 -25.89 -0.94
C ASP A 206 -25.19 -25.44 -2.28
N ILE A 207 -24.29 -26.25 -2.79
CA ILE A 207 -23.52 -25.95 -4.00
C ILE A 207 -24.42 -25.90 -5.24
N ALA A 208 -25.48 -26.75 -5.26
CA ALA A 208 -26.37 -26.87 -6.41
C ALA A 208 -27.17 -25.57 -6.67
N ASN A 209 -27.61 -24.90 -5.61
CA ASN A 209 -28.45 -23.70 -5.72
C ASN A 209 -27.66 -22.40 -5.52
N ASN A 210 -26.61 -22.39 -4.70
CA ASN A 210 -25.92 -21.18 -4.27
C ASN A 210 -24.46 -21.09 -4.76
N GLY A 211 -23.93 -22.14 -5.40
CA GLY A 211 -22.52 -22.20 -5.76
C GLY A 211 -21.61 -22.42 -4.54
N VAL A 212 -20.31 -22.22 -4.74
CA VAL A 212 -19.30 -22.40 -3.70
C VAL A 212 -18.85 -21.05 -3.18
N ALA A 213 -18.96 -20.82 -1.88
CA ALA A 213 -18.35 -19.71 -1.16
C ALA A 213 -17.00 -20.16 -0.58
N VAL A 214 -15.98 -19.35 -0.78
CA VAL A 214 -14.62 -19.59 -0.27
C VAL A 214 -14.20 -18.40 0.58
N ASP A 215 -13.88 -18.66 1.84
CA ASP A 215 -13.34 -17.65 2.75
C ASP A 215 -11.81 -17.61 2.63
N ILE A 216 -11.28 -16.42 2.40
CA ILE A 216 -9.85 -16.23 2.16
C ILE A 216 -9.32 -15.13 3.06
N THR A 217 -8.39 -15.48 3.92
CA THR A 217 -7.65 -14.53 4.78
C THR A 217 -6.23 -14.37 4.24
N LEU A 218 -5.87 -13.14 3.92
CA LEU A 218 -4.52 -12.77 3.49
C LEU A 218 -3.76 -12.14 4.65
N ILE A 219 -2.60 -12.69 4.98
CA ILE A 219 -1.72 -12.20 6.04
C ILE A 219 -0.60 -11.40 5.39
N GLY A 220 -0.70 -10.07 5.46
CA GLY A 220 0.25 -9.13 4.85
C GLY A 220 1.55 -9.01 5.63
N ILE A 221 2.54 -8.39 5.01
CA ILE A 221 3.82 -8.06 5.64
C ILE A 221 3.70 -6.70 6.31
N GLY A 222 4.00 -6.64 7.61
CA GLY A 222 3.95 -5.40 8.38
C GLY A 222 4.98 -4.37 7.90
N ILE A 223 4.57 -3.12 7.80
CA ILE A 223 5.43 -1.99 7.42
C ILE A 223 5.78 -1.17 8.67
N ILE A 224 7.07 -0.88 8.87
CA ILE A 224 7.53 -0.02 9.95
C ILE A 224 7.27 1.44 9.55
N ARG A 225 6.23 2.05 10.13
CA ARG A 225 5.84 3.45 9.87
C ARG A 225 6.33 4.42 10.93
N GLN A 226 6.65 3.93 12.11
CA GLN A 226 7.14 4.74 13.21
C GLN A 226 8.27 4.02 13.94
N ILE A 227 9.35 4.74 14.24
CA ILE A 227 10.47 4.28 15.06
C ILE A 227 10.58 5.23 16.23
N LYS A 228 10.47 4.69 17.46
CA LYS A 228 10.69 5.43 18.70
C LYS A 228 12.02 5.00 19.30
N LEU A 229 12.95 5.93 19.44
CA LEU A 229 14.27 5.69 20.01
C LEU A 229 14.31 6.30 21.42
N TYR A 230 14.73 5.51 22.38
CA TYR A 230 14.89 5.91 23.77
C TYR A 230 16.36 5.75 24.18
N PRO A 231 17.26 6.65 23.77
CA PRO A 231 18.68 6.56 24.12
C PRO A 231 18.86 6.73 25.63
N ARG A 232 19.66 5.85 26.22
CA ARG A 232 20.11 5.97 27.62
C ARG A 232 21.61 6.09 27.62
N TYR A 233 22.12 7.03 28.39
CA TYR A 233 23.56 7.20 28.62
C TYR A 233 23.92 6.68 30.00
N VAL A 234 24.91 5.81 30.06
CA VAL A 234 25.43 5.22 31.31
C VAL A 234 26.96 5.28 31.25
N TYR A 235 27.61 5.64 32.36
CA TYR A 235 29.06 5.56 32.43
C TYR A 235 29.55 4.13 32.53
N ALA A 236 30.62 3.80 31.82
CA ALA A 236 31.25 2.49 31.90
C ALA A 236 31.70 2.20 33.35
N GLY A 237 31.38 1.00 33.84
CA GLY A 237 31.69 0.57 35.18
C GLY A 237 30.77 1.08 36.30
N SER A 238 29.69 1.81 35.93
CA SER A 238 28.65 2.15 36.91
C SER A 238 27.76 0.94 37.21
N THR A 239 27.00 0.95 38.32
CA THR A 239 26.03 -0.08 38.69
C THR A 239 24.90 -0.23 37.67
N PHE A 240 24.68 0.75 36.78
CA PHE A 240 23.71 0.72 35.72
C PHE A 240 24.28 0.28 34.35
N ASP A 241 25.59 -0.02 34.29
CA ASP A 241 26.20 -0.56 33.07
C ASP A 241 25.72 -1.99 32.85
N PRO A 242 24.92 -2.28 31.76
CA PRO A 242 24.33 -3.59 31.56
C PRO A 242 25.38 -4.69 31.33
N ARG A 243 26.64 -4.34 31.06
CA ARG A 243 27.75 -5.30 30.94
C ARG A 243 28.27 -5.78 32.31
N MET A 244 27.90 -5.07 33.38
CA MET A 244 28.25 -5.45 34.75
C MET A 244 27.19 -6.33 35.40
N ALA A 245 26.04 -6.53 34.76
CA ALA A 245 24.93 -7.39 35.23
C ALA A 245 25.06 -8.84 34.69
N ALA A 246 26.26 -9.41 34.69
CA ALA A 246 26.52 -10.80 34.29
C ALA A 246 26.62 -11.71 35.53
#